data_e8bd432ee1e51c8725d8383f9f8ce922
#
_entry.id   e8bd432ee1e51c8725d8383f9f8ce922
#
_cell.length_a   1.000
_cell.length_b   1.000
_cell.length_c   1.000
_cell.angle_alpha   90.00
_cell.angle_beta   90.00
_cell.angle_gamma   90.00
#
_symmetry.space_group_name_H-M   'P 1'
#
loop_
_entity.id
_entity.type
_entity.pdbx_description
1 polymer ?
#
loop_
_entity_poly.entity_id
_entity_poly.type
_entity_poly.pdbx_seq_one_letter_code
_entity_poly.pdbx_strand_id
1 'polypeptide(L)'
;MAFINPVSLEQHVREGLINAIETINSLVQAHNDEPLQPTIYAANAALGTVASGTYEDFSFLFPSGMFTATPTVVATLYSSSENTELGSTMVAITSNSVSGFSVRVFNDMETNFTPALRYIAVQMPALS
;
A
#
# COMPACT_ATOMS: atom_id res chain seq x y z
N MET A 1 25.19 1.28 -63.65
CA MET A 1 23.93 1.45 -62.98
C MET A 1 23.90 0.55 -61.76
N ALA A 2 23.71 1.16 -60.61
CA ALA A 2 23.61 0.38 -59.37
C ALA A 2 22.21 -0.20 -59.24
N PHE A 3 22.11 -1.48 -59.33
CA PHE A 3 20.87 -2.17 -59.06
C PHE A 3 20.74 -2.38 -57.57
N ILE A 4 19.63 -2.03 -57.01
CA ILE A 4 19.28 -2.55 -55.71
C ILE A 4 18.98 -4.05 -55.90
N ASN A 5 19.82 -4.87 -55.35
CA ASN A 5 19.59 -6.31 -55.39
C ASN A 5 18.23 -6.57 -54.72
N PRO A 6 17.29 -7.27 -55.36
CA PRO A 6 16.02 -7.57 -54.76
C PRO A 6 16.13 -8.23 -53.40
N VAL A 7 17.16 -9.04 -53.18
CA VAL A 7 17.41 -9.69 -51.89
C VAL A 7 17.82 -8.66 -50.88
N SER A 8 18.60 -7.63 -51.23
CA SER A 8 18.96 -6.55 -50.31
C SER A 8 17.77 -5.66 -49.93
N LEU A 9 16.91 -5.39 -50.91
CA LEU A 9 15.69 -4.62 -50.60
C LEU A 9 14.75 -5.42 -49.66
N GLU A 10 14.57 -6.68 -49.95
CA GLU A 10 13.79 -7.58 -49.13
C GLU A 10 14.37 -7.68 -47.71
N GLN A 11 15.68 -7.73 -47.62
CA GLN A 11 16.39 -7.80 -46.36
C GLN A 11 16.21 -6.50 -45.58
N HIS A 12 16.30 -5.32 -46.25
CA HIS A 12 16.04 -4.04 -45.59
C HIS A 12 14.64 -3.91 -45.07
N VAL A 13 13.63 -4.35 -45.80
CA VAL A 13 12.24 -4.34 -45.37
C VAL A 13 12.08 -5.31 -44.20
N ARG A 14 12.69 -6.44 -44.27
CA ARG A 14 12.63 -7.45 -43.20
C ARG A 14 13.28 -6.95 -41.92
N GLU A 15 14.45 -6.32 -42.02
CA GLU A 15 15.14 -5.74 -40.86
C GLU A 15 14.34 -4.63 -40.23
N GLY A 16 13.75 -3.75 -41.03
CA GLY A 16 12.88 -2.69 -40.53
C GLY A 16 11.66 -3.24 -39.82
N LEU A 17 11.07 -4.30 -40.36
CA LEU A 17 9.91 -4.95 -39.75
C LEU A 17 10.32 -5.67 -38.45
N ILE A 18 11.45 -6.35 -38.44
CA ILE A 18 11.96 -7.02 -37.25
C ILE A 18 12.24 -6.00 -36.14
N ASN A 19 12.87 -4.87 -36.50
CA ASN A 19 13.15 -3.81 -35.53
C ASN A 19 11.87 -3.22 -34.95
N ALA A 20 10.84 -3.05 -35.77
CA ALA A 20 9.53 -2.58 -35.31
C ALA A 20 8.88 -3.58 -34.35
N ILE A 21 8.95 -4.87 -34.67
CA ILE A 21 8.41 -5.95 -33.82
C ILE A 21 9.18 -6.00 -32.50
N GLU A 22 10.52 -5.91 -32.55
CA GLU A 22 11.33 -5.92 -31.33
C GLU A 22 11.03 -4.72 -30.44
N THR A 23 10.80 -3.55 -31.02
CA THR A 23 10.42 -2.36 -30.27
C THR A 23 9.05 -2.55 -29.59
N ILE A 24 8.07 -3.09 -30.32
CA ILE A 24 6.74 -3.38 -29.78
C ILE A 24 6.86 -4.40 -28.66
N ASN A 25 7.62 -5.47 -28.86
CA ASN A 25 7.80 -6.51 -27.86
C ASN A 25 8.48 -5.95 -26.60
N SER A 26 9.47 -5.07 -26.77
CA SER A 26 10.13 -4.42 -25.64
C SER A 26 9.18 -3.55 -24.84
N LEU A 27 8.28 -2.82 -25.51
CA LEU A 27 7.28 -2.02 -24.84
C LEU A 27 6.26 -2.89 -24.09
N VAL A 28 5.80 -3.97 -24.71
CA VAL A 28 4.87 -4.91 -24.08
C VAL A 28 5.55 -5.59 -22.88
N GLN A 29 6.79 -6.02 -23.03
CA GLN A 29 7.53 -6.67 -21.96
C GLN A 29 7.81 -5.73 -20.81
N ALA A 30 8.20 -4.49 -21.09
CA ALA A 30 8.40 -3.48 -20.07
C ALA A 30 7.12 -3.24 -19.27
N HIS A 31 5.96 -3.21 -19.93
CA HIS A 31 4.68 -3.08 -19.28
C HIS A 31 4.35 -4.30 -18.41
N ASN A 32 4.64 -5.50 -18.91
CA ASN A 32 4.39 -6.75 -18.17
C ASN A 32 5.37 -6.98 -17.03
N ASP A 33 6.60 -6.46 -17.18
CA ASP A 33 7.66 -6.60 -16.18
C ASP A 33 7.68 -5.44 -15.18
N GLU A 34 6.79 -4.44 -15.32
CA GLU A 34 6.65 -3.43 -14.30
C GLU A 34 6.40 -4.10 -12.96
N PRO A 35 7.14 -3.73 -11.89
CA PRO A 35 6.87 -4.28 -10.57
C PRO A 35 5.41 -4.05 -10.23
N LEU A 36 4.71 -5.11 -9.88
CA LEU A 36 3.35 -4.98 -9.40
C LEU A 36 3.35 -4.05 -8.20
N GLN A 37 2.54 -3.01 -8.27
CA GLN A 37 2.46 -2.03 -7.20
C GLN A 37 1.63 -2.58 -6.05
N PRO A 38 2.08 -2.43 -4.81
CA PRO A 38 1.23 -2.76 -3.68
C PRO A 38 0.05 -1.80 -3.60
N THR A 39 -1.06 -2.29 -3.07
CA THR A 39 -2.19 -1.43 -2.72
C THR A 39 -1.95 -0.89 -1.34
N ILE A 40 -1.92 0.44 -1.21
CA ILE A 40 -1.60 1.11 0.04
C ILE A 40 -2.72 2.07 0.40
N TYR A 41 -3.16 2.01 1.65
CA TYR A 41 -4.07 2.99 2.22
C TYR A 41 -3.49 3.49 3.52
N ALA A 42 -3.31 4.80 3.62
CA ALA A 42 -2.78 5.44 4.81
C ALA A 42 -3.75 6.50 5.29
N ALA A 43 -3.98 6.56 6.59
CA ALA A 43 -4.91 7.52 7.17
C ALA A 43 -4.55 7.84 8.61
N ASN A 44 -5.11 8.95 9.06
CA ASN A 44 -5.09 9.36 10.46
C ASN A 44 -6.52 9.37 10.98
N ALA A 45 -6.71 8.95 12.21
CA ALA A 45 -8.02 8.94 12.84
C ALA A 45 -7.91 9.50 14.25
N ALA A 46 -8.80 10.41 14.60
CA ALA A 46 -8.95 10.85 15.98
C ALA A 46 -9.67 9.76 16.75
N LEU A 47 -9.13 9.36 17.89
CA LEU A 47 -9.74 8.39 18.77
C LEU A 47 -10.47 9.07 19.90
N GLY A 48 -11.38 8.35 20.55
CA GLY A 48 -12.01 8.82 21.77
C GLY A 48 -11.05 8.77 22.95
N THR A 49 -11.52 9.25 24.09
CA THR A 49 -10.75 9.23 25.32
C THR A 49 -10.60 7.81 25.84
N VAL A 50 -9.37 7.45 26.19
CA VAL A 50 -9.08 6.20 26.88
C VAL A 50 -8.80 6.53 28.34
N ALA A 51 -9.64 6.03 29.24
CA ALA A 51 -9.51 6.34 30.65
C ALA A 51 -8.25 5.70 31.23
N SER A 52 -7.69 6.35 32.24
CA SER A 52 -6.51 5.89 32.95
C SER A 52 -6.68 4.44 33.42
N GLY A 53 -5.68 3.62 33.19
CA GLY A 53 -5.66 2.24 33.65
C GLY A 53 -6.62 1.30 32.91
N THR A 54 -7.17 1.72 31.77
CA THR A 54 -8.12 0.93 30.99
C THR A 54 -7.67 0.78 29.55
N TYR A 55 -8.49 0.10 28.77
CA TYR A 55 -8.31 0.02 27.31
C TYR A 55 -9.64 0.35 26.63
N GLU A 56 -9.55 0.76 25.37
CA GLU A 56 -10.69 0.95 24.48
C GLU A 56 -10.42 0.29 23.13
N ASP A 57 -11.47 -0.22 22.52
CA ASP A 57 -11.41 -0.83 21.19
C ASP A 57 -11.99 0.14 20.18
N PHE A 58 -11.28 0.26 19.04
CA PHE A 58 -11.69 1.11 17.94
C PHE A 58 -11.65 0.31 16.64
N SER A 59 -12.62 0.55 15.77
CA SER A 59 -12.71 -0.13 14.48
C SER A 59 -12.68 0.87 13.35
N PHE A 60 -12.01 0.51 12.25
CA PHE A 60 -11.85 1.36 11.09
C PHE A 60 -12.18 0.57 9.83
N LEU A 61 -12.82 1.24 8.89
CA LEU A 61 -13.16 0.64 7.60
C LEU A 61 -12.21 1.18 6.51
N PHE A 62 -11.81 0.29 5.62
CA PHE A 62 -11.13 0.68 4.40
C PHE A 62 -12.16 1.11 3.35
N PRO A 63 -11.74 1.90 2.34
CA PRO A 63 -12.61 2.17 1.21
C PRO A 63 -13.09 0.87 0.58
N SER A 64 -14.37 0.82 0.22
CA SER A 64 -15.00 -0.37 -0.32
C SER A 64 -14.29 -0.85 -1.57
N GLY A 65 -13.97 -2.15 -1.61
CA GLY A 65 -13.35 -2.77 -2.79
C GLY A 65 -11.86 -2.46 -2.98
N MET A 66 -11.23 -1.75 -2.04
CA MET A 66 -9.82 -1.40 -2.18
C MET A 66 -8.92 -2.62 -2.07
N PHE A 67 -9.19 -3.50 -1.12
CA PHE A 67 -8.37 -4.69 -0.88
C PHE A 67 -9.11 -5.93 -1.32
N THR A 68 -8.40 -6.82 -1.99
CA THR A 68 -8.91 -8.13 -2.43
C THR A 68 -8.44 -9.26 -1.53
N ALA A 69 -7.45 -8.98 -0.70
CA ALA A 69 -6.95 -9.89 0.33
C ALA A 69 -6.68 -9.08 1.59
N THR A 70 -6.62 -9.75 2.72
CA THR A 70 -6.36 -9.09 4.00
C THR A 70 -5.03 -8.35 3.96
N PRO A 71 -5.02 -7.02 4.12
CA PRO A 71 -3.79 -6.26 4.10
C PRO A 71 -3.00 -6.43 5.39
N THR A 72 -1.71 -6.12 5.34
CA THR A 72 -0.91 -5.92 6.54
C THR A 72 -1.15 -4.50 7.04
N VAL A 73 -1.47 -4.36 8.32
CA VAL A 73 -1.74 -3.06 8.92
C VAL A 73 -0.67 -2.76 9.95
N VAL A 74 -0.11 -1.57 9.85
CA VAL A 74 0.78 -1.00 10.85
C VAL A 74 0.13 0.26 11.40
N ALA A 75 0.00 0.34 12.71
CA ALA A 75 -0.66 1.45 13.36
C ALA A 75 0.20 1.99 14.49
N THR A 76 0.22 3.31 14.64
CA THR A 76 0.91 3.98 15.72
C THR A 76 0.00 5.01 16.35
N LEU A 77 0.18 5.22 17.65
CA LEU A 77 -0.50 6.30 18.35
C LEU A 77 0.35 7.56 18.27
N TYR A 78 -0.31 8.69 18.19
CA TYR A 78 0.34 9.98 18.35
C TYR A 78 -0.58 10.92 19.10
N SER A 79 0.01 11.95 19.69
CA SER A 79 -0.77 12.98 20.37
C SER A 79 -0.89 14.19 19.48
N SER A 80 -2.10 14.74 19.40
CA SER A 80 -2.34 16.01 18.73
C SER A 80 -1.98 17.21 19.63
N SER A 81 -1.64 16.96 20.89
CA SER A 81 -1.21 18.01 21.83
C SER A 81 0.29 17.86 22.13
N GLU A 82 0.96 19.00 22.28
CA GLU A 82 2.44 19.04 22.39
C GLU A 82 3.01 18.43 23.67
N ASN A 83 2.18 18.11 24.65
CA ASN A 83 2.63 17.74 25.99
C ASN A 83 2.18 16.34 26.43
N THR A 84 1.78 15.47 25.51
CA THR A 84 1.30 14.15 25.91
C THR A 84 2.42 13.14 25.83
N GLU A 85 2.75 12.54 26.95
CA GLU A 85 3.68 11.41 27.00
C GLU A 85 2.94 10.16 26.55
N LEU A 86 3.49 9.51 25.51
CA LEU A 86 2.95 8.25 24.98
C LEU A 86 3.64 7.02 25.56
N GLY A 87 4.55 7.22 26.51
CA GLY A 87 5.43 6.15 26.99
C GLY A 87 4.72 4.97 27.64
N SER A 88 3.54 5.20 28.20
CA SER A 88 2.76 4.17 28.91
C SER A 88 1.50 3.80 28.12
N THR A 89 1.45 4.05 26.83
CA THR A 89 0.33 3.66 25.97
C THR A 89 0.79 2.62 24.97
N MET A 90 -0.12 1.75 24.58
CA MET A 90 0.15 0.69 23.64
C MET A 90 -1.05 0.51 22.71
N VAL A 91 -0.78 0.22 21.45
CA VAL A 91 -1.81 -0.15 20.48
C VAL A 91 -1.55 -1.57 20.00
N ALA A 92 -2.60 -2.36 19.95
CA ALA A 92 -2.55 -3.72 19.41
C ALA A 92 -3.65 -3.89 18.38
N ILE A 93 -3.33 -4.53 17.26
CA ILE A 93 -4.34 -4.86 16.26
C ILE A 93 -5.02 -6.15 16.70
N THR A 94 -6.32 -6.08 16.91
CA THR A 94 -7.11 -7.20 17.43
C THR A 94 -7.83 -7.99 16.34
N SER A 95 -8.13 -7.35 15.22
CA SER A 95 -8.69 -8.02 14.05
C SER A 95 -8.30 -7.28 12.78
N ASN A 96 -8.28 -8.01 11.69
CA ASN A 96 -7.91 -7.47 10.39
C ASN A 96 -8.63 -8.26 9.30
N SER A 97 -9.16 -7.54 8.31
CA SER A 97 -9.88 -8.14 7.19
C SER A 97 -9.73 -7.27 5.96
N VAL A 98 -10.30 -7.70 4.84
CA VAL A 98 -10.31 -6.91 3.61
C VAL A 98 -11.13 -5.63 3.73
N SER A 99 -12.08 -5.57 4.66
CA SER A 99 -12.98 -4.44 4.82
C SER A 99 -12.56 -3.46 5.90
N GLY A 100 -11.69 -3.87 6.83
CA GLY A 100 -11.28 -3.00 7.92
C GLY A 100 -10.46 -3.73 8.97
N PHE A 101 -10.14 -3.03 10.02
CA PHE A 101 -9.38 -3.59 11.13
C PHE A 101 -9.85 -2.96 12.44
N SER A 102 -9.50 -3.61 13.54
CA SER A 102 -9.78 -3.12 14.87
C SER A 102 -8.49 -3.05 15.68
N VAL A 103 -8.42 -2.08 16.55
CA VAL A 103 -7.29 -1.90 17.45
C VAL A 103 -7.78 -1.81 18.88
N ARG A 104 -6.91 -2.21 19.79
CA ARG A 104 -7.10 -2.00 21.21
C ARG A 104 -6.01 -1.05 21.68
N VAL A 105 -6.42 0.02 22.34
CA VAL A 105 -5.52 1.03 22.87
C VAL A 105 -5.53 0.93 24.39
N PHE A 106 -4.35 0.71 24.94
CA PHE A 106 -4.15 0.61 26.40
C PHE A 106 -3.63 1.92 26.91
N ASN A 107 -4.16 2.36 28.03
CA ASN A 107 -3.67 3.53 28.74
C ASN A 107 -3.23 3.14 30.14
N ASP A 108 -1.94 3.02 30.34
CA ASP A 108 -1.33 2.70 31.63
C ASP A 108 -0.83 3.96 32.34
N MET A 109 -1.25 5.12 31.88
CA MET A 109 -0.92 6.41 32.53
C MET A 109 -1.89 6.70 33.67
N GLU A 110 -1.51 7.62 34.53
CA GLU A 110 -2.36 8.05 35.65
C GLU A 110 -3.48 9.00 35.23
N THR A 111 -3.45 9.48 33.97
CA THR A 111 -4.43 10.44 33.45
C THR A 111 -5.16 9.88 32.25
N ASN A 112 -6.35 10.39 31.99
CA ASN A 112 -7.07 10.08 30.76
C ASN A 112 -6.31 10.64 29.56
N PHE A 113 -6.50 9.99 28.43
CA PHE A 113 -5.71 10.26 27.23
C PHE A 113 -6.62 10.19 26.00
N THR A 114 -6.50 11.17 25.13
CA THR A 114 -7.28 11.20 23.88
C THR A 114 -6.28 11.19 22.72
N PRO A 115 -5.92 9.99 22.25
CA PRO A 115 -4.92 9.87 21.20
C PRO A 115 -5.51 10.04 19.82
N ALA A 116 -4.62 10.13 18.84
CA ALA A 116 -4.93 9.90 17.44
C ALA A 116 -4.15 8.67 16.96
N LEU A 117 -4.70 8.01 15.95
CA LEU A 117 -4.09 6.83 15.34
C LEU A 117 -3.63 7.19 13.94
N ARG A 118 -2.43 6.80 13.63
CA ARG A 118 -1.90 6.85 12.26
C ARG A 118 -1.66 5.42 11.82
N TYR A 119 -2.19 5.06 10.66
CA TYR A 119 -2.03 3.69 10.18
C TYR A 119 -1.81 3.62 8.68
N ILE A 120 -1.17 2.54 8.28
CA ILE A 120 -0.94 2.18 6.89
C ILE A 120 -1.38 0.74 6.71
N ALA A 121 -2.20 0.50 5.72
CA ALA A 121 -2.61 -0.85 5.31
C ALA A 121 -2.01 -1.14 3.94
N VAL A 122 -1.34 -2.27 3.81
CA VAL A 122 -0.62 -2.65 2.60
C VAL A 122 -1.02 -4.06 2.18
N GLN A 123 -1.53 -4.17 0.96
CA GLN A 123 -1.72 -5.47 0.31
C GLN A 123 -0.63 -5.63 -0.72
N MET A 124 0.22 -6.63 -0.54
CA MET A 124 1.25 -6.96 -1.51
C MET A 124 0.61 -7.56 -2.75
N PRO A 125 1.16 -7.30 -3.95
CA PRO A 125 0.65 -7.91 -5.15
C PRO A 125 0.82 -9.43 -5.09
N ALA A 126 -0.14 -10.15 -5.70
CA ALA A 126 -0.06 -11.58 -5.78
C ALA A 126 1.15 -11.99 -6.65
N LEU A 127 1.93 -12.94 -6.15
CA LEU A 127 2.99 -13.56 -6.93
C LEU A 127 2.34 -14.53 -7.91
N SER A 128 2.54 -14.26 -9.18
CA SER A 128 2.02 -15.12 -10.24
C SER A 128 3.04 -16.18 -10.61
#